data_e8b7cc1c9d5aa2a326a5256631c81187
#
_entry.id   e8b7cc1c9d5aa2a326a5256631c81187
#
_cell.length_a   1.000
_cell.length_b   1.000
_cell.length_c   1.000
_cell.angle_alpha   90.00
_cell.angle_beta   90.00
_cell.angle_gamma   90.00
#
_symmetry.space_group_name_H-M   'P 1'
#
loop_
_entity.id
_entity.type
_entity.pdbx_description
1 polymer ?
#
loop_
_entity_poly.entity_id
_entity_poly.type
_entity_poly.pdbx_seq_one_letter_code
_entity_poly.pdbx_strand_id
1 'polypeptide(L)'
;MLHIINNLQDEFLRLLKDDPVRPEIPAEQRVNSNSQIFVLKNEHNEPLAVTCVKFLADIPESVTDLADTVVNTNTAVFYTIWSYAAGAGRELIEQAQAQITQEHPEVKTFVTLSPKTEMARKFHHKNGATTYRENADSINYLYR
;
A
#
# COMPACT_ATOMS: atom_id res chain seq x y z
N MET A 1 -0.30 -16.51 -1.39
CA MET A 1 1.01 -16.25 -2.01
C MET A 1 1.10 -14.80 -2.45
N LEU A 2 2.22 -14.17 -2.13
CA LEU A 2 2.43 -12.78 -2.49
C LEU A 2 3.01 -12.67 -3.91
N HIS A 3 2.38 -11.86 -4.74
CA HIS A 3 2.84 -11.52 -6.08
C HIS A 3 3.20 -10.05 -6.14
N ILE A 4 4.40 -9.74 -6.63
CA ILE A 4 4.86 -8.35 -6.73
C ILE A 4 4.81 -7.94 -8.20
N ILE A 5 4.13 -6.84 -8.49
CA ILE A 5 4.09 -6.30 -9.85
C ILE A 5 5.30 -5.40 -10.04
N ASN A 6 6.19 -5.77 -10.95
CA ASN A 6 7.44 -5.08 -11.23
C ASN A 6 7.51 -4.44 -12.61
N ASN A 7 6.51 -4.66 -13.45
CA ASN A 7 6.50 -4.11 -14.81
C ASN A 7 5.09 -3.83 -15.29
N LEU A 8 4.99 -3.03 -16.34
CA LEU A 8 3.70 -2.57 -16.86
C LEU A 8 3.00 -3.59 -17.79
N GLN A 9 3.58 -4.77 -17.98
CA GLN A 9 2.99 -5.86 -18.75
C GLN A 9 2.34 -6.93 -17.88
N ASP A 10 2.39 -6.76 -16.54
CA ASP A 10 1.82 -7.73 -15.62
C ASP A 10 0.29 -7.81 -15.77
N GLU A 11 -0.23 -9.04 -15.85
CA GLU A 11 -1.67 -9.26 -16.04
C GLU A 11 -2.52 -8.73 -14.89
N PHE A 12 -1.97 -8.66 -13.67
CA PHE A 12 -2.72 -8.17 -12.51
C PHE A 12 -2.90 -6.66 -12.50
N LEU A 13 -2.28 -5.92 -13.44
CA LEU A 13 -2.54 -4.48 -13.55
C LEU A 13 -4.01 -4.19 -13.87
N ARG A 14 -4.74 -5.16 -14.42
CA ARG A 14 -6.18 -5.03 -14.66
C ARG A 14 -6.96 -4.74 -13.37
N LEU A 15 -6.40 -5.12 -12.22
CA LEU A 15 -7.07 -4.94 -10.94
C LEU A 15 -7.11 -3.48 -10.48
N LEU A 16 -6.30 -2.60 -11.07
CA LEU A 16 -6.27 -1.19 -10.67
C LEU A 16 -7.61 -0.48 -10.92
N LYS A 17 -8.41 -0.98 -11.85
CA LYS A 17 -9.76 -0.44 -12.10
C LYS A 17 -10.68 -0.59 -10.88
N ASP A 18 -10.35 -1.50 -9.96
CA ASP A 18 -11.15 -1.78 -8.78
C ASP A 18 -10.70 -0.96 -7.56
N ASP A 19 -9.69 -0.10 -7.69
CA ASP A 19 -9.20 0.71 -6.58
C ASP A 19 -10.30 1.65 -6.08
N PRO A 20 -10.79 1.46 -4.85
CA PRO A 20 -11.88 2.28 -4.32
C PRO A 20 -11.41 3.59 -3.71
N VAL A 21 -10.10 3.77 -3.55
CA VAL A 21 -9.52 4.88 -2.80
C VAL A 21 -8.84 5.89 -3.71
N ARG A 22 -8.00 5.43 -4.64
CA ARG A 22 -7.17 6.29 -5.49
C ARG A 22 -7.29 5.89 -6.97
N PRO A 23 -8.51 5.82 -7.53
CA PRO A 23 -8.66 5.34 -8.91
C PRO A 23 -8.01 6.24 -9.95
N GLU A 24 -7.74 7.50 -9.61
CA GLU A 24 -7.16 8.48 -10.52
C GLU A 24 -5.65 8.31 -10.73
N ILE A 25 -4.95 7.55 -9.87
CA ILE A 25 -3.51 7.38 -10.00
C ILE A 25 -3.20 6.38 -11.12
N PRO A 26 -2.48 6.78 -12.18
CA PRO A 26 -2.20 5.88 -13.30
C PRO A 26 -1.17 4.80 -12.96
N ALA A 27 -1.16 3.72 -13.75
CA ALA A 27 -0.29 2.58 -13.52
C ALA A 27 1.20 2.93 -13.48
N GLU A 28 1.65 3.85 -14.33
CA GLU A 28 3.07 4.23 -14.39
C GLU A 28 3.55 4.96 -13.14
N GLN A 29 2.63 5.49 -12.33
CA GLN A 29 2.98 6.07 -11.03
C GLN A 29 2.94 5.04 -9.90
N ARG A 30 2.44 3.84 -10.18
CA ARG A 30 2.32 2.76 -9.19
C ARG A 30 3.39 1.69 -9.32
N VAL A 31 4.09 1.67 -10.46
CA VAL A 31 5.14 0.69 -10.74
C VAL A 31 6.34 1.43 -11.31
N ASN A 32 7.33 1.71 -10.46
CA ASN A 32 8.56 2.39 -10.86
C ASN A 32 9.63 2.15 -9.80
N SER A 33 10.73 2.89 -9.84
CA SER A 33 11.84 2.71 -8.90
C SER A 33 11.47 2.98 -7.44
N ASN A 34 10.41 3.77 -7.19
CA ASN A 34 9.98 4.12 -5.83
C ASN A 34 8.59 3.58 -5.49
N SER A 35 8.02 2.70 -6.33
CA SER A 35 6.64 2.25 -6.15
C SER A 35 6.51 0.79 -6.54
N GLN A 36 5.72 0.05 -5.75
CA GLN A 36 5.42 -1.36 -6.03
C GLN A 36 3.95 -1.63 -5.74
N ILE A 37 3.41 -2.64 -6.43
CA ILE A 37 2.08 -3.17 -6.15
C ILE A 37 2.24 -4.59 -5.64
N PHE A 38 1.58 -4.91 -4.53
CA PHE A 38 1.57 -6.24 -3.96
C PHE A 38 0.18 -6.83 -4.09
N VAL A 39 0.11 -8.05 -4.62
CA VAL A 39 -1.14 -8.79 -4.77
C VAL A 39 -1.05 -10.07 -3.96
N LEU A 40 -1.99 -10.28 -3.07
CA LEU A 40 -2.15 -11.57 -2.41
C LEU A 40 -3.05 -12.42 -3.29
N LYS A 41 -2.59 -13.60 -3.67
CA LYS A 41 -3.35 -14.51 -4.52
C LYS A 41 -3.37 -15.91 -3.93
N ASN A 42 -4.39 -16.69 -4.31
CA ASN A 42 -4.47 -18.07 -3.88
C ASN A 42 -3.72 -18.99 -4.85
N GLU A 43 -3.78 -20.30 -4.60
CA GLU A 43 -3.09 -21.31 -5.42
C GLU A 43 -3.65 -21.42 -6.84
N HIS A 44 -4.86 -20.88 -7.08
CA HIS A 44 -5.49 -20.87 -8.40
C HIS A 44 -5.24 -19.55 -9.15
N ASN A 45 -4.30 -18.76 -8.65
CA ASN A 45 -3.92 -17.47 -9.24
C ASN A 45 -5.04 -16.43 -9.21
N GLU A 46 -5.96 -16.59 -8.26
CA GLU A 46 -7.06 -15.63 -8.07
C GLU A 46 -6.65 -14.56 -7.07
N PRO A 47 -6.89 -13.26 -7.37
CA PRO A 47 -6.51 -12.20 -6.46
C PRO A 47 -7.41 -12.19 -5.22
N LEU A 48 -6.81 -12.01 -4.06
CA LEU A 48 -7.52 -11.93 -2.78
C LEU A 48 -7.48 -10.52 -2.20
N ALA A 49 -6.39 -9.80 -2.40
CA ALA A 49 -6.25 -8.43 -1.94
C ALA A 49 -5.10 -7.74 -2.67
N VAL A 50 -5.16 -6.42 -2.75
CA VAL A 50 -4.16 -5.60 -3.45
C VAL A 50 -3.79 -4.40 -2.58
N THR A 51 -2.50 -4.07 -2.54
CA THR A 51 -2.05 -2.80 -1.97
C THR A 51 -0.99 -2.18 -2.86
N CYS A 52 -1.04 -0.85 -2.95
CA CYS A 52 -0.02 -0.09 -3.67
C CYS A 52 0.85 0.63 -2.65
N VAL A 53 2.16 0.54 -2.84
CA VAL A 53 3.15 1.06 -1.89
C VAL A 53 4.06 2.05 -2.57
N LYS A 54 4.29 3.17 -1.92
CA LYS A 54 5.27 4.19 -2.32
C LYS A 54 6.36 4.26 -1.27
N PHE A 55 7.62 4.34 -1.73
CA PHE A 55 8.75 4.49 -0.80
C PHE A 55 9.15 5.96 -0.76
N LEU A 56 9.16 6.54 0.44
CA LEU A 56 9.44 7.94 0.67
C LEU A 56 10.46 8.11 1.81
N ALA A 57 10.96 9.34 1.97
CA ALA A 57 11.86 9.69 3.07
C ALA A 57 11.09 10.14 4.31
N ASP A 58 9.86 10.63 4.13
CA ASP A 58 9.01 11.13 5.21
C ASP A 58 7.59 10.61 5.07
N ILE A 59 6.84 10.69 6.17
CA ILE A 59 5.42 10.30 6.16
C ILE A 59 4.62 11.38 5.41
N PRO A 60 3.89 11.00 4.34
CA PRO A 60 3.16 11.97 3.52
C PRO A 60 1.92 12.49 4.23
N GLU A 61 1.54 13.73 3.91
CA GLU A 61 0.31 14.33 4.40
C GLU A 61 -0.82 14.25 3.37
N SER A 62 -0.46 14.15 2.08
CA SER A 62 -1.42 14.20 0.99
C SER A 62 -0.98 13.36 -0.20
N VAL A 63 -1.92 13.19 -1.14
CA VAL A 63 -1.65 12.49 -2.41
C VAL A 63 -0.54 13.16 -3.20
N THR A 64 -0.43 14.48 -3.10
CA THR A 64 0.61 15.24 -3.80
C THR A 64 2.01 14.77 -3.42
N ASP A 65 2.20 14.39 -2.16
CA ASP A 65 3.51 13.91 -1.67
C ASP A 65 3.91 12.57 -2.28
N LEU A 66 2.95 11.81 -2.82
CA LEU A 66 3.22 10.53 -3.47
C LEU A 66 3.90 10.68 -4.83
N ALA A 67 3.87 11.87 -5.41
CA ALA A 67 4.49 12.14 -6.71
C ALA A 67 5.99 12.38 -6.61
N ASP A 68 6.51 12.57 -5.40
CA ASP A 68 7.92 12.87 -5.18
C ASP A 68 8.80 11.66 -5.49
N THR A 69 9.94 11.92 -6.14
CA THR A 69 10.97 10.90 -6.35
C THR A 69 12.07 11.16 -5.32
N VAL A 70 12.33 10.15 -4.49
CA VAL A 70 13.26 10.28 -3.36
C VAL A 70 14.37 9.24 -3.47
N VAL A 71 15.59 9.63 -3.13
CA VAL A 71 16.76 8.75 -3.24
C VAL A 71 17.00 7.93 -1.97
N ASN A 72 16.89 8.54 -0.80
CA ASN A 72 17.14 7.89 0.48
C ASN A 72 15.84 7.60 1.20
N THR A 73 15.16 6.55 0.77
CA THR A 73 13.85 6.18 1.33
C THR A 73 14.02 5.38 2.61
N ASN A 74 13.15 5.65 3.59
CA ASN A 74 13.10 4.92 4.85
C ASN A 74 11.67 4.59 5.27
N THR A 75 10.68 4.98 4.46
CA THR A 75 9.27 4.85 4.79
C THR A 75 8.54 4.16 3.64
N ALA A 76 7.78 3.12 3.97
CA ALA A 76 6.88 2.46 3.03
C ALA A 76 5.47 2.96 3.31
N VAL A 77 4.81 3.49 2.29
CA VAL A 77 3.48 4.07 2.42
C VAL A 77 2.48 3.21 1.66
N PHE A 78 1.58 2.58 2.40
CA PHE A 78 0.44 1.89 1.82
C PHE A 78 -0.63 2.94 1.54
N TYR A 79 -0.69 3.44 0.31
CA TYR A 79 -1.59 4.54 -0.01
C TYR A 79 -2.95 4.12 -0.52
N THR A 80 -3.11 2.85 -0.86
CA THR A 80 -4.41 2.26 -1.16
C THR A 80 -4.35 0.76 -0.90
N ILE A 81 -5.47 0.22 -0.43
CA ILE A 81 -5.62 -1.22 -0.18
C ILE A 81 -7.07 -1.61 -0.39
N TRP A 82 -7.30 -2.74 -1.02
CA TRP A 82 -8.65 -3.30 -1.13
C TRP A 82 -8.56 -4.83 -1.18
N SER A 83 -9.66 -5.48 -0.86
CA SER A 83 -9.70 -6.93 -0.82
C SER A 83 -10.93 -7.49 -1.50
N TYR A 84 -10.78 -8.72 -1.98
CA TYR A 84 -11.84 -9.49 -2.62
C TYR A 84 -12.32 -10.63 -1.71
N ALA A 85 -11.68 -10.82 -0.57
CA ALA A 85 -11.99 -11.91 0.36
C ALA A 85 -11.79 -11.44 1.80
N ALA A 86 -12.62 -11.96 2.71
CA ALA A 86 -12.54 -11.62 4.13
C ALA A 86 -11.18 -12.03 4.71
N GLY A 87 -10.57 -11.14 5.51
CA GLY A 87 -9.29 -11.39 6.15
C GLY A 87 -8.06 -11.24 5.25
N ALA A 88 -8.26 -11.13 3.93
CA ALA A 88 -7.15 -11.06 3.00
C ALA A 88 -6.32 -9.77 3.13
N GLY A 89 -6.96 -8.66 3.47
CA GLY A 89 -6.24 -7.40 3.65
C GLY A 89 -5.20 -7.46 4.76
N ARG A 90 -5.54 -8.11 5.87
CA ARG A 90 -4.62 -8.29 6.99
C ARG A 90 -3.42 -9.15 6.58
N GLU A 91 -3.69 -10.27 5.95
CA GLU A 91 -2.63 -11.18 5.50
C GLU A 91 -1.72 -10.48 4.50
N LEU A 92 -2.30 -9.71 3.59
CA LEU A 92 -1.53 -8.95 2.61
C LEU A 92 -0.57 -7.97 3.28
N ILE A 93 -1.06 -7.19 4.25
CA ILE A 93 -0.21 -6.21 4.94
C ILE A 93 0.93 -6.92 5.66
N GLU A 94 0.64 -8.02 6.34
CA GLU A 94 1.67 -8.79 7.05
C GLU A 94 2.75 -9.32 6.10
N GLN A 95 2.33 -9.90 4.98
CA GLN A 95 3.27 -10.43 3.99
C GLN A 95 4.04 -9.33 3.27
N ALA A 96 3.39 -8.22 2.94
CA ALA A 96 4.04 -7.09 2.29
C ALA A 96 5.10 -6.48 3.19
N GLN A 97 4.80 -6.30 4.49
CA GLN A 97 5.79 -5.79 5.44
C GLN A 97 7.00 -6.71 5.54
N ALA A 98 6.78 -8.02 5.61
CA ALA A 98 7.86 -8.99 5.68
C ALA A 98 8.74 -8.93 4.42
N GLN A 99 8.11 -8.85 3.26
CA GLN A 99 8.81 -8.79 1.99
C GLN A 99 9.63 -7.50 1.86
N ILE A 100 9.03 -6.37 2.23
CA ILE A 100 9.71 -5.07 2.18
C ILE A 100 10.90 -5.05 3.15
N THR A 101 10.72 -5.58 4.35
CA THR A 101 11.80 -5.65 5.34
C THR A 101 12.99 -6.44 4.81
N GLN A 102 12.72 -7.50 4.08
CA GLN A 102 13.76 -8.35 3.49
C GLN A 102 14.48 -7.67 2.32
N GLU A 103 13.73 -7.04 1.41
CA GLU A 103 14.29 -6.43 0.20
C GLU A 103 14.79 -5.00 0.41
N HIS A 104 14.23 -4.29 1.38
CA HIS A 104 14.54 -2.90 1.67
C HIS A 104 14.83 -2.70 3.16
N PRO A 105 15.98 -3.22 3.64
CA PRO A 105 16.31 -3.14 5.09
C PRO A 105 16.44 -1.71 5.61
N GLU A 106 16.60 -0.74 4.72
CA GLU A 106 16.63 0.68 5.08
C GLU A 106 15.27 1.21 5.50
N VAL A 107 14.16 0.53 5.13
CA VAL A 107 12.81 0.95 5.50
C VAL A 107 12.54 0.61 6.95
N LYS A 108 12.24 1.64 7.75
CA LYS A 108 12.00 1.51 9.19
C LYS A 108 10.57 1.87 9.58
N THR A 109 9.84 2.51 8.69
CA THR A 109 8.49 3.00 8.97
C THR A 109 7.51 2.44 7.96
N PHE A 110 6.42 1.87 8.46
CA PHE A 110 5.30 1.38 7.64
C PHE A 110 4.06 2.18 8.02
N VAL A 111 3.57 2.97 7.09
CA VAL A 111 2.48 3.91 7.35
C VAL A 111 1.49 3.89 6.20
N THR A 112 0.27 4.35 6.45
CA THR A 112 -0.75 4.48 5.40
C THR A 112 -0.97 5.94 5.03
N LEU A 113 -1.61 6.16 3.88
CA LEU A 113 -2.23 7.42 3.53
C LEU A 113 -3.69 7.06 3.22
N SER A 114 -4.54 7.11 4.24
CA SER A 114 -5.88 6.54 4.20
C SER A 114 -6.96 7.61 4.10
N PRO A 115 -8.13 7.28 3.53
CA PRO A 115 -9.26 8.20 3.52
C PRO A 115 -9.81 8.36 4.95
N LYS A 116 -10.46 9.50 5.19
CA LYS A 116 -11.09 9.78 6.49
C LYS A 116 -12.45 9.11 6.58
N THR A 117 -12.44 7.79 6.62
CA THR A 117 -13.67 6.99 6.73
C THR A 117 -13.60 6.10 7.97
N GLU A 118 -14.78 5.79 8.51
CA GLU A 118 -14.89 4.89 9.66
C GLU A 118 -14.42 3.48 9.28
N MET A 119 -14.70 3.06 8.03
CA MET A 119 -14.28 1.76 7.54
C MET A 119 -12.77 1.62 7.56
N ALA A 120 -12.04 2.62 7.05
CA ALA A 120 -10.57 2.60 7.03
C ALA A 120 -10.01 2.60 8.46
N ARG A 121 -10.57 3.42 9.34
CA ARG A 121 -10.15 3.50 10.73
C ARG A 121 -10.28 2.15 11.43
N LYS A 122 -11.44 1.53 11.30
CA LYS A 122 -11.69 0.22 11.92
C LYS A 122 -10.75 -0.85 11.36
N PHE A 123 -10.56 -0.86 10.06
CA PHE A 123 -9.70 -1.84 9.41
C PHE A 123 -8.26 -1.74 9.92
N HIS A 124 -7.69 -0.54 9.93
CA HIS A 124 -6.30 -0.38 10.33
C HIS A 124 -6.09 -0.59 11.83
N HIS A 125 -6.99 -0.08 12.68
CA HIS A 125 -6.89 -0.32 14.12
C HIS A 125 -7.04 -1.79 14.46
N LYS A 126 -7.97 -2.48 13.81
CA LYS A 126 -8.19 -3.92 14.02
C LYS A 126 -6.94 -4.72 13.65
N ASN A 127 -6.18 -4.25 12.67
CA ASN A 127 -4.99 -4.95 12.19
C ASN A 127 -3.70 -4.49 12.89
N GLY A 128 -3.82 -3.75 13.99
CA GLY A 128 -2.70 -3.42 14.84
C GLY A 128 -2.05 -2.07 14.61
N ALA A 129 -2.57 -1.27 13.68
CA ALA A 129 -2.03 0.07 13.46
C ALA A 129 -2.56 1.05 14.48
N THR A 130 -1.81 2.12 14.71
CA THR A 130 -2.23 3.24 15.55
C THR A 130 -2.33 4.49 14.70
N THR A 131 -3.21 5.43 15.09
CA THR A 131 -3.31 6.70 14.40
C THR A 131 -2.06 7.53 14.68
N TYR A 132 -1.33 7.86 13.62
CA TYR A 132 -0.12 8.68 13.73
C TYR A 132 -0.46 10.16 13.60
N ARG A 133 -1.21 10.53 12.54
CA ARG A 133 -1.53 11.93 12.27
C ARG A 133 -2.80 12.04 11.45
N GLU A 134 -3.61 13.04 11.77
CA GLU A 134 -4.77 13.39 10.98
C GLU A 134 -4.42 14.61 10.13
N ASN A 135 -4.50 14.45 8.81
CA ASN A 135 -4.19 15.50 7.84
C ASN A 135 -5.49 16.16 7.35
N ALA A 136 -5.37 17.14 6.43
CA ALA A 136 -6.56 17.81 5.91
C ALA A 136 -7.56 16.85 5.26
N ASP A 137 -7.05 15.95 4.38
CA ASP A 137 -7.89 15.03 3.61
C ASP A 137 -7.50 13.56 3.77
N SER A 138 -6.69 13.24 4.77
CA SER A 138 -6.24 11.86 4.97
C SER A 138 -5.87 11.61 6.42
N ILE A 139 -5.66 10.34 6.75
CA ILE A 139 -5.13 9.93 8.04
C ILE A 139 -3.98 8.97 7.82
N ASN A 140 -2.90 9.17 8.57
CA ASN A 140 -1.78 8.23 8.57
C ASN A 140 -1.97 7.25 9.73
N TYR A 141 -2.07 5.95 9.41
CA TYR A 141 -2.05 4.87 10.40
C TYR A 141 -0.67 4.24 10.36
N LEU A 142 -0.08 4.07 11.54
CA LEU A 142 1.28 3.55 11.65
C LEU A 142 1.25 2.09 12.06
N TYR A 143 1.89 1.24 11.27
CA TYR A 143 2.08 -0.18 11.55
C TYR A 143 3.43 -0.41 12.21
N ARG A 144 3.53 -1.48 12.98
CA ARG A 144 4.77 -1.86 13.66
C ARG A 144 5.37 -3.12 13.10
#